data_bbd3803ca4c5feaa2311b77722dd2003
#
_entry.id   bbd3803ca4c5feaa2311b77722dd2003
#
_cell.length_a   1.000
_cell.length_b   1.000
_cell.length_c   1.000
_cell.angle_alpha   90.00
_cell.angle_beta   90.00
_cell.angle_gamma   90.00
#
_symmetry.space_group_name_H-M   'P 1'
#
loop_
_entity.id
_entity.type
_entity.pdbx_description
1 polymer ?
#
loop_
_entity_poly.entity_id
_entity_poly.type
_entity_poly.pdbx_seq_one_letter_code
_entity_poly.pdbx_strand_id
1 'polypeptide(L)'
;EPEKLTWDVLEDALQEEMESYDWYFYEEPLSPTLGVQAQLPILLAEYAFYTEQDVTDYLELLSQVGDYFDSLVAFEQEKAARGLFLSDAVADAVIDQCIDFIEGRQDSYLQVLFEEKLAALSDVPEARKQLYLAQHTRLLEHTVFPAYEQLVNSLCALKGSGVNDKGLCYFPEGSDYYRYLVQAVTGSEKSPAQLQA
;
A
#
# COMPACT_ATOMS: atom_id res chain seq x y z
N GLU A 1 -30.40 -22.33 13.44
CA GLU A 1 -30.68 -21.13 14.24
C GLU A 1 -29.73 -20.02 13.79
N PRO A 2 -30.18 -18.75 13.65
CA PRO A 2 -29.37 -17.66 13.10
C PRO A 2 -28.05 -17.44 13.86
N GLU A 3 -28.07 -17.57 15.18
CA GLU A 3 -26.89 -17.39 16.03
C GLU A 3 -25.81 -18.43 15.73
N LYS A 4 -26.18 -19.69 15.50
CA LYS A 4 -25.21 -20.73 15.15
C LYS A 4 -24.55 -20.45 13.81
N LEU A 5 -25.33 -20.04 12.81
CA LEU A 5 -24.78 -19.67 11.49
C LEU A 5 -23.77 -18.51 11.60
N THR A 6 -24.04 -17.51 12.45
CA THR A 6 -23.12 -16.40 12.68
C THR A 6 -21.80 -16.87 13.30
N TRP A 7 -21.88 -17.81 14.26
CA TRP A 7 -20.69 -18.38 14.87
C TRP A 7 -19.88 -19.24 13.89
N ASP A 8 -20.56 -20.07 13.10
CA ASP A 8 -19.91 -20.92 12.08
C ASP A 8 -19.19 -20.04 11.05
N VAL A 9 -19.82 -18.96 10.54
CA VAL A 9 -19.20 -18.00 9.61
C VAL A 9 -18.01 -17.26 10.23
N LEU A 10 -18.12 -16.88 11.52
CA LEU A 10 -17.00 -16.23 12.20
C LEU A 10 -15.82 -17.18 12.42
N GLU A 11 -16.08 -18.43 12.78
CA GLU A 11 -15.07 -19.46 12.95
C GLU A 11 -14.33 -19.71 11.64
N ASP A 12 -15.08 -19.90 10.53
CA ASP A 12 -14.52 -20.07 9.19
C ASP A 12 -13.66 -18.87 8.77
N ALA A 13 -14.14 -17.63 8.99
CA ALA A 13 -13.40 -16.42 8.65
C ALA A 13 -12.09 -16.27 9.45
N LEU A 14 -12.12 -16.60 10.75
CA LEU A 14 -10.92 -16.57 11.59
C LEU A 14 -9.92 -17.66 11.22
N GLN A 15 -10.42 -18.83 10.84
CA GLN A 15 -9.56 -19.92 10.37
C GLN A 15 -8.88 -19.55 9.06
N GLU A 16 -9.62 -18.97 8.11
CA GLU A 16 -9.08 -18.48 6.85
C GLU A 16 -8.01 -17.39 7.08
N GLU A 17 -8.26 -16.46 8.01
CA GLU A 17 -7.27 -15.45 8.40
C GLU A 17 -6.01 -16.09 9.00
N MET A 18 -6.14 -17.14 9.80
CA MET A 18 -4.97 -17.87 10.32
C MET A 18 -4.19 -18.58 9.20
N GLU A 19 -4.87 -19.18 8.23
CA GLU A 19 -4.24 -19.84 7.06
C GLU A 19 -3.53 -18.83 6.15
N SER A 20 -3.99 -17.58 6.10
CA SER A 20 -3.36 -16.51 5.31
C SER A 20 -1.92 -16.22 5.73
N TYR A 21 -1.55 -16.46 6.99
CA TYR A 21 -0.19 -16.25 7.49
C TYR A 21 0.87 -17.12 6.78
N ASP A 22 0.49 -18.30 6.32
CA ASP A 22 1.39 -19.18 5.57
C ASP A 22 1.74 -18.58 4.21
N TRP A 23 0.85 -17.69 3.69
CA TRP A 23 0.96 -17.04 2.40
C TRP A 23 1.37 -15.56 2.48
N TYR A 24 1.75 -15.08 3.65
CA TYR A 24 2.05 -13.66 3.92
C TYR A 24 2.99 -13.03 2.87
N PHE A 25 4.04 -13.73 2.44
CA PHE A 25 4.99 -13.23 1.45
C PHE A 25 4.52 -13.33 0.00
N TYR A 26 3.33 -13.88 -0.25
CA TYR A 26 2.69 -13.86 -1.57
C TYR A 26 1.85 -12.60 -1.80
N GLU A 27 1.63 -11.81 -0.76
CA GLU A 27 0.96 -10.53 -0.90
C GLU A 27 1.76 -9.58 -1.79
N GLU A 28 1.03 -8.75 -2.57
CA GLU A 28 1.59 -7.80 -3.52
C GLU A 28 1.22 -6.37 -3.10
N PRO A 29 1.87 -5.80 -2.05
CA PRO A 29 1.59 -4.45 -1.59
C PRO A 29 2.01 -3.39 -2.61
N LEU A 30 2.97 -3.73 -3.49
CA LEU A 30 3.41 -2.89 -4.60
C LEU A 30 2.91 -3.48 -5.92
N SER A 31 2.15 -2.72 -6.67
CA SER A 31 1.68 -3.13 -7.99
C SER A 31 1.36 -1.90 -8.86
N PRO A 32 1.44 -2.00 -10.19
CA PRO A 32 1.16 -0.86 -11.06
C PRO A 32 -0.28 -0.34 -10.99
N THR A 33 -1.24 -1.14 -10.51
CA THR A 33 -2.67 -0.77 -10.51
C THR A 33 -3.17 -0.32 -9.16
N LEU A 34 -2.93 -1.10 -8.11
CA LEU A 34 -3.49 -0.90 -6.77
C LEU A 34 -2.41 -0.87 -5.68
N GLY A 35 -1.14 -0.74 -6.07
CA GLY A 35 -0.04 -0.71 -5.12
C GLY A 35 -0.08 0.51 -4.20
N VAL A 36 0.47 0.35 -3.02
CA VAL A 36 0.56 1.39 -1.98
C VAL A 36 1.20 2.67 -2.52
N GLN A 37 2.21 2.55 -3.38
CA GLN A 37 2.89 3.71 -3.98
C GLN A 37 1.95 4.61 -4.80
N ALA A 38 0.92 4.03 -5.41
CA ALA A 38 -0.08 4.79 -6.18
C ALA A 38 -1.28 5.21 -5.32
N GLN A 39 -1.69 4.38 -4.36
CA GLN A 39 -2.88 4.62 -3.54
C GLN A 39 -2.65 5.61 -2.40
N LEU A 40 -1.47 5.59 -1.77
CA LEU A 40 -1.21 6.45 -0.61
C LEU A 40 -1.38 7.94 -0.92
N PRO A 41 -0.84 8.51 -2.01
CA PRO A 41 -1.06 9.91 -2.34
C PRO A 41 -2.53 10.25 -2.59
N ILE A 42 -3.31 9.32 -3.15
CA ILE A 42 -4.75 9.50 -3.37
C ILE A 42 -5.49 9.54 -2.03
N LEU A 43 -5.21 8.61 -1.13
CA LEU A 43 -5.80 8.58 0.21
C LEU A 43 -5.49 9.86 1.00
N LEU A 44 -4.26 10.35 0.91
CA LEU A 44 -3.86 11.63 1.50
C LEU A 44 -4.59 12.81 0.87
N ALA A 45 -4.77 12.80 -0.45
CA ALA A 45 -5.52 13.83 -1.15
C ALA A 45 -7.01 13.82 -0.79
N GLU A 46 -7.61 12.67 -0.52
CA GLU A 46 -9.03 12.52 -0.17
C GLU A 46 -9.31 12.74 1.33
N TYR A 47 -8.29 12.76 2.19
CA TYR A 47 -8.48 12.96 3.63
C TYR A 47 -9.20 14.28 3.92
N ALA A 48 -10.37 14.25 4.55
CA ALA A 48 -11.21 15.40 4.77
C ALA A 48 -10.87 16.13 6.08
N PHE A 49 -10.90 17.47 6.07
CA PHE A 49 -10.75 18.30 7.27
C PHE A 49 -12.10 18.91 7.67
N TYR A 50 -12.61 18.55 8.83
CA TYR A 50 -13.80 19.11 9.45
C TYR A 50 -13.46 19.97 10.66
N THR A 51 -12.35 19.67 11.32
CA THR A 51 -11.86 20.31 12.54
C THR A 51 -10.35 20.54 12.48
N GLU A 52 -9.82 21.36 13.40
CA GLU A 52 -8.37 21.53 13.54
C GLU A 52 -7.69 20.22 13.95
N GLN A 53 -8.39 19.31 14.64
CA GLN A 53 -7.83 18.00 15.01
C GLN A 53 -7.52 17.16 13.77
N ASP A 54 -8.37 17.17 12.76
CA ASP A 54 -8.15 16.44 11.50
C ASP A 54 -6.87 16.89 10.79
N VAL A 55 -6.54 18.20 10.90
CA VAL A 55 -5.28 18.72 10.35
C VAL A 55 -4.07 18.15 11.08
N THR A 56 -4.14 18.08 12.41
CA THR A 56 -3.03 17.53 13.22
C THR A 56 -2.85 16.04 12.99
N ASP A 57 -3.96 15.30 12.92
CA ASP A 57 -3.96 13.86 12.65
C ASP A 57 -3.40 13.55 11.25
N TYR A 58 -3.78 14.34 10.25
CA TYR A 58 -3.21 14.24 8.91
C TYR A 58 -1.71 14.49 8.86
N LEU A 59 -1.22 15.52 9.55
CA LEU A 59 0.21 15.81 9.62
C LEU A 59 0.98 14.72 10.37
N GLU A 60 0.37 14.10 11.37
CA GLU A 60 0.95 12.95 12.06
C GLU A 60 1.03 11.73 11.11
N LEU A 61 -0.02 11.43 10.34
CA LEU A 61 0.02 10.39 9.30
C LEU A 61 1.14 10.65 8.29
N LEU A 62 1.29 11.88 7.80
CA LEU A 62 2.39 12.23 6.91
C LEU A 62 3.77 11.97 7.54
N SER A 63 3.92 12.22 8.82
CA SER A 63 5.18 11.99 9.54
C SER A 63 5.58 10.52 9.61
N GLN A 64 4.62 9.60 9.51
CA GLN A 64 4.84 8.14 9.57
C GLN A 64 5.12 7.51 8.19
N VAL A 65 5.00 8.25 7.10
CA VAL A 65 5.18 7.71 5.74
C VAL A 65 6.57 7.10 5.55
N GLY A 66 7.60 7.71 6.15
CA GLY A 66 8.98 7.19 6.10
C GLY A 66 9.07 5.77 6.69
N ASP A 67 8.65 5.62 7.94
CA ASP A 67 8.69 4.34 8.65
C ASP A 67 7.83 3.27 7.97
N TYR A 68 6.69 3.69 7.41
CA TYR A 68 5.84 2.79 6.64
C TYR A 68 6.52 2.26 5.38
N PHE A 69 7.20 3.13 4.62
CA PHE A 69 7.95 2.72 3.42
C PHE A 69 9.18 1.89 3.77
N ASP A 70 9.85 2.16 4.90
CA ASP A 70 10.92 1.29 5.40
C ASP A 70 10.43 -0.14 5.65
N SER A 71 9.23 -0.28 6.20
CA SER A 71 8.57 -1.58 6.40
C SER A 71 8.25 -2.28 5.08
N LEU A 72 7.78 -1.54 4.06
CA LEU A 72 7.54 -2.08 2.72
C LEU A 72 8.84 -2.55 2.06
N VAL A 73 9.91 -1.77 2.17
CA VAL A 73 11.22 -2.16 1.65
C VAL A 73 11.73 -3.43 2.31
N ALA A 74 11.62 -3.53 3.64
CA ALA A 74 12.00 -4.74 4.37
C ALA A 74 11.17 -5.96 3.93
N PHE A 75 9.87 -5.80 3.71
CA PHE A 75 9.00 -6.84 3.20
C PHE A 75 9.41 -7.31 1.80
N GLU A 76 9.68 -6.40 0.87
CA GLU A 76 10.12 -6.74 -0.48
C GLU A 76 11.52 -7.41 -0.50
N GLN A 77 12.41 -7.04 0.40
CA GLN A 77 13.70 -7.73 0.59
C GLN A 77 13.52 -9.18 1.05
N GLU A 78 12.60 -9.43 1.98
CA GLU A 78 12.25 -10.77 2.43
C GLU A 78 11.58 -11.60 1.32
N LYS A 79 10.70 -10.99 0.51
CA LYS A 79 10.13 -11.62 -0.70
C LYS A 79 11.22 -12.00 -1.69
N ALA A 80 12.16 -11.11 -1.95
CA ALA A 80 13.28 -11.36 -2.85
C ALA A 80 14.14 -12.54 -2.37
N ALA A 81 14.44 -12.62 -1.07
CA ALA A 81 15.17 -13.73 -0.47
C ALA A 81 14.47 -15.09 -0.62
N ARG A 82 13.13 -15.10 -0.78
CA ARG A 82 12.30 -16.29 -1.00
C ARG A 82 12.02 -16.58 -2.48
N GLY A 83 12.53 -15.75 -3.40
CA GLY A 83 12.25 -15.89 -4.83
C GLY A 83 10.82 -15.48 -5.21
N LEU A 84 10.18 -14.63 -4.40
CA LEU A 84 8.80 -14.13 -4.58
C LEU A 84 8.76 -12.66 -5.02
N PHE A 85 9.91 -12.06 -5.35
CA PHE A 85 9.95 -10.67 -5.79
C PHE A 85 9.27 -10.47 -7.13
N LEU A 86 8.81 -9.26 -7.38
CA LEU A 86 8.19 -8.81 -8.62
C LEU A 86 9.05 -9.15 -9.85
N SER A 87 8.43 -9.41 -10.99
CA SER A 87 9.17 -9.43 -12.26
C SER A 87 9.76 -8.06 -12.56
N ASP A 88 10.85 -8.02 -13.31
CA ASP A 88 11.51 -6.75 -13.65
C ASP A 88 10.55 -5.77 -14.35
N ALA A 89 9.67 -6.25 -15.21
CA ALA A 89 8.69 -5.41 -15.89
C ALA A 89 7.67 -4.77 -14.92
N VAL A 90 7.23 -5.50 -13.90
CA VAL A 90 6.33 -4.98 -12.86
C VAL A 90 7.07 -4.01 -11.95
N ALA A 91 8.30 -4.36 -11.55
CA ALA A 91 9.14 -3.48 -10.74
C ALA A 91 9.44 -2.15 -11.46
N ASP A 92 9.74 -2.18 -12.78
CA ASP A 92 9.93 -0.97 -13.58
C ASP A 92 8.68 -0.09 -13.60
N ALA A 93 7.50 -0.67 -13.80
CA ALA A 93 6.25 0.10 -13.80
C ALA A 93 5.94 0.75 -12.44
N VAL A 94 6.27 0.08 -11.31
CA VAL A 94 6.15 0.66 -9.96
C VAL A 94 7.16 1.77 -9.74
N ILE A 95 8.41 1.57 -10.19
CA ILE A 95 9.49 2.57 -10.11
C ILE A 95 9.11 3.82 -10.90
N ASP A 96 8.62 3.67 -12.14
CA ASP A 96 8.20 4.79 -12.99
C ASP A 96 7.11 5.63 -12.30
N GLN A 97 6.11 5.00 -11.69
CA GLN A 97 5.07 5.70 -10.94
C GLN A 97 5.63 6.47 -9.73
N CYS A 98 6.59 5.90 -9.02
CA CYS A 98 7.26 6.61 -7.92
C CYS A 98 8.06 7.82 -8.44
N ILE A 99 8.75 7.67 -9.56
CA ILE A 99 9.51 8.75 -10.19
C ILE A 99 8.57 9.88 -10.64
N ASP A 100 7.46 9.54 -11.32
CA ASP A 100 6.46 10.53 -11.74
C ASP A 100 5.92 11.34 -10.55
N PHE A 101 5.66 10.67 -9.43
CA PHE A 101 5.22 11.35 -8.21
C PHE A 101 6.30 12.30 -7.65
N ILE A 102 7.57 11.88 -7.64
CA ILE A 102 8.70 12.69 -7.17
C ILE A 102 8.93 13.89 -8.10
N GLU A 103 8.86 13.71 -9.42
CA GLU A 103 9.04 14.78 -10.40
C GLU A 103 7.97 15.86 -10.29
N GLY A 104 6.76 15.50 -9.87
CA GLY A 104 5.66 16.42 -9.59
C GLY A 104 5.82 17.26 -8.31
N ARG A 105 6.94 17.15 -7.56
CA ARG A 105 7.11 17.78 -6.22
C ARG A 105 6.91 19.29 -6.22
N GLN A 106 7.35 20.01 -7.26
CA GLN A 106 7.28 21.48 -7.28
C GLN A 106 5.84 22.01 -7.40
N ASP A 107 4.99 21.26 -8.07
CA ASP A 107 3.56 21.57 -8.25
C ASP A 107 2.69 20.50 -7.58
N SER A 108 3.13 20.04 -6.41
CA SER A 108 2.47 18.93 -5.70
C SER A 108 0.99 19.23 -5.42
N TYR A 109 0.12 18.42 -6.01
CA TYR A 109 -1.32 18.52 -5.75
C TYR A 109 -1.68 18.29 -4.28
N LEU A 110 -0.86 17.56 -3.52
CA LEU A 110 -1.05 17.39 -2.07
C LEU A 110 -0.90 18.73 -1.33
N GLN A 111 0.06 19.56 -1.77
CA GLN A 111 0.23 20.90 -1.20
C GLN A 111 -0.98 21.78 -1.51
N VAL A 112 -1.43 21.80 -2.77
CA VAL A 112 -2.58 22.62 -3.21
C VAL A 112 -3.85 22.22 -2.47
N LEU A 113 -4.15 20.92 -2.42
CA LEU A 113 -5.35 20.42 -1.74
C LEU A 113 -5.30 20.63 -0.23
N PHE A 114 -4.13 20.53 0.40
CA PHE A 114 -3.97 20.83 1.82
C PHE A 114 -4.28 22.31 2.10
N GLU A 115 -3.76 23.24 1.28
CA GLU A 115 -4.03 24.67 1.39
C GLU A 115 -5.53 24.98 1.25
N GLU A 116 -6.19 24.40 0.24
CA GLU A 116 -7.63 24.59 0.00
C GLU A 116 -8.48 24.09 1.18
N LYS A 117 -8.20 22.88 1.67
CA LYS A 117 -8.92 22.28 2.81
C LYS A 117 -8.70 23.07 4.09
N LEU A 118 -7.46 23.49 4.35
CA LEU A 118 -7.14 24.29 5.52
C LEU A 118 -7.78 25.68 5.47
N ALA A 119 -7.83 26.29 4.29
CA ALA A 119 -8.51 27.57 4.10
C ALA A 119 -10.01 27.52 4.42
N ALA A 120 -10.66 26.38 4.15
CA ALA A 120 -12.08 26.16 4.44
C ALA A 120 -12.42 26.11 5.94
N LEU A 121 -11.45 25.86 6.82
CA LEU A 121 -11.65 25.85 8.27
C LEU A 121 -11.71 27.28 8.82
N SER A 122 -12.92 27.79 9.04
CA SER A 122 -13.15 29.16 9.55
C SER A 122 -12.68 29.38 10.99
N ASP A 123 -12.69 28.31 11.79
CA ASP A 123 -12.43 28.39 13.22
C ASP A 123 -10.92 28.32 13.58
N VAL A 124 -10.07 28.09 12.58
CA VAL A 124 -8.62 28.06 12.74
C VAL A 124 -8.03 29.44 12.45
N PRO A 125 -7.33 30.08 13.41
CA PRO A 125 -6.69 31.38 13.20
C PRO A 125 -5.64 31.35 12.07
N GLU A 126 -5.56 32.42 11.30
CA GLU A 126 -4.66 32.52 10.14
C GLU A 126 -3.18 32.25 10.49
N ALA A 127 -2.72 32.78 11.64
CA ALA A 127 -1.35 32.51 12.10
C ALA A 127 -1.10 31.02 12.32
N ARG A 128 -2.12 30.27 12.72
CA ARG A 128 -2.03 28.81 12.94
C ARG A 128 -2.06 28.05 11.62
N LYS A 129 -2.87 28.51 10.65
CA LYS A 129 -2.87 27.97 9.29
C LYS A 129 -1.49 28.07 8.66
N GLN A 130 -0.81 29.18 8.80
CA GLN A 130 0.56 29.36 8.29
C GLN A 130 1.57 28.37 8.91
N LEU A 131 1.43 28.04 10.19
CA LEU A 131 2.27 27.03 10.83
C LEU A 131 1.99 25.63 10.26
N TYR A 132 0.73 25.27 10.05
CA TYR A 132 0.37 23.98 9.44
C TYR A 132 0.87 23.87 8.00
N LEU A 133 0.73 24.93 7.20
CA LEU A 133 1.28 24.97 5.84
C LEU A 133 2.79 24.74 5.82
N ALA A 134 3.53 25.42 6.69
CA ALA A 134 4.97 25.25 6.79
C ALA A 134 5.36 23.82 7.23
N GLN A 135 4.60 23.25 8.17
CA GLN A 135 4.80 21.87 8.63
C GLN A 135 4.50 20.86 7.52
N HIS A 136 3.39 21.03 6.79
CA HIS A 136 3.02 20.17 5.67
C HIS A 136 4.10 20.18 4.59
N THR A 137 4.51 21.35 4.12
CA THR A 137 5.60 21.49 3.13
C THR A 137 6.86 20.78 3.61
N ARG A 138 7.24 20.98 4.88
CA ARG A 138 8.40 20.31 5.45
C ARG A 138 8.27 18.77 5.44
N LEU A 139 7.10 18.24 5.78
CA LEU A 139 6.86 16.79 5.78
C LEU A 139 6.89 16.22 4.36
N LEU A 140 6.33 16.91 3.37
CA LEU A 140 6.46 16.49 1.98
C LEU A 140 7.93 16.42 1.56
N GLU A 141 8.72 17.48 1.81
CA GLU A 141 10.10 17.59 1.36
C GLU A 141 11.09 16.68 2.10
N HIS A 142 10.86 16.42 3.39
CA HIS A 142 11.84 15.72 4.23
C HIS A 142 11.37 14.33 4.69
N THR A 143 10.14 13.94 4.40
CA THR A 143 9.62 12.62 4.77
C THR A 143 8.99 11.91 3.56
N VAL A 144 7.98 12.51 2.92
CA VAL A 144 7.22 11.82 1.86
C VAL A 144 8.08 11.60 0.61
N PHE A 145 8.61 12.66 0.00
CA PHE A 145 9.44 12.50 -1.21
C PHE A 145 10.69 11.64 -0.98
N PRO A 146 11.45 11.82 0.12
CA PRO A 146 12.57 10.93 0.43
C PRO A 146 12.17 9.46 0.60
N ALA A 147 10.99 9.16 1.17
CA ALA A 147 10.50 7.79 1.29
C ALA A 147 10.28 7.15 -0.10
N TYR A 148 9.71 7.88 -1.05
CA TYR A 148 9.59 7.43 -2.44
C TYR A 148 10.94 7.27 -3.12
N GLU A 149 11.89 8.19 -2.93
CA GLU A 149 13.26 8.07 -3.46
C GLU A 149 13.96 6.82 -2.91
N GLN A 150 13.78 6.53 -1.64
CA GLN A 150 14.32 5.31 -1.01
C GLN A 150 13.66 4.05 -1.55
N LEU A 151 12.34 4.04 -1.75
CA LEU A 151 11.63 2.92 -2.36
C LEU A 151 12.16 2.65 -3.77
N VAL A 152 12.29 3.67 -4.62
CA VAL A 152 12.89 3.55 -5.96
C VAL A 152 14.27 2.91 -5.91
N ASN A 153 15.16 3.43 -5.04
CA ASN A 153 16.52 2.90 -4.91
C ASN A 153 16.52 1.43 -4.46
N SER A 154 15.64 1.06 -3.54
CA SER A 154 15.53 -0.29 -3.01
C SER A 154 14.99 -1.26 -4.06
N LEU A 155 13.95 -0.88 -4.81
CA LEU A 155 13.41 -1.70 -5.89
C LEU A 155 14.43 -1.87 -7.03
N CYS A 156 15.16 -0.81 -7.39
CA CYS A 156 16.25 -0.91 -8.37
C CYS A 156 17.32 -1.91 -7.93
N ALA A 157 17.67 -1.95 -6.65
CA ALA A 157 18.65 -2.90 -6.11
C ALA A 157 18.14 -4.35 -6.08
N LEU A 158 16.84 -4.55 -5.99
CA LEU A 158 16.20 -5.87 -5.97
C LEU A 158 15.87 -6.40 -7.37
N LYS A 159 15.90 -5.58 -8.41
CA LYS A 159 15.68 -6.03 -9.79
C LYS A 159 16.64 -7.17 -10.17
N GLY A 160 16.14 -8.11 -10.95
CA GLY A 160 16.85 -9.32 -11.30
C GLY A 160 16.80 -10.44 -10.27
N SER A 161 16.25 -10.18 -9.06
CA SER A 161 16.00 -11.22 -8.06
C SER A 161 14.65 -11.95 -8.28
N GLY A 162 13.75 -11.37 -9.08
CA GLY A 162 12.51 -12.01 -9.48
C GLY A 162 12.78 -13.23 -10.36
N VAL A 163 12.32 -14.41 -9.92
CA VAL A 163 12.56 -15.69 -10.62
C VAL A 163 11.47 -16.03 -11.62
N ASN A 164 10.40 -15.25 -11.68
CA ASN A 164 9.19 -15.56 -12.40
C ASN A 164 8.60 -14.35 -13.16
N ASP A 165 8.49 -14.48 -14.47
CA ASP A 165 7.82 -13.54 -15.37
C ASP A 165 6.53 -14.11 -16.01
N LYS A 166 6.09 -15.30 -15.56
CA LYS A 166 5.03 -16.08 -16.24
C LYS A 166 3.73 -16.17 -15.45
N GLY A 167 3.70 -15.69 -14.22
CA GLY A 167 2.52 -15.70 -13.36
C GLY A 167 2.61 -16.65 -12.17
N LEU A 168 1.56 -16.62 -11.34
CA LEU A 168 1.53 -17.17 -10.00
C LEU A 168 1.95 -18.64 -9.90
N CYS A 169 1.51 -19.50 -10.84
CA CYS A 169 1.80 -20.95 -10.79
C CYS A 169 3.28 -21.30 -10.97
N TYR A 170 4.12 -20.35 -11.34
CA TYR A 170 5.57 -20.55 -11.50
C TYR A 170 6.38 -20.08 -10.28
N PHE A 171 5.74 -19.44 -9.32
CA PHE A 171 6.35 -19.17 -8.04
C PHE A 171 6.55 -20.46 -7.21
N PRO A 172 7.49 -20.50 -6.28
CA PRO A 172 7.55 -21.56 -5.28
C PRO A 172 6.16 -21.74 -4.65
N GLU A 173 5.66 -22.97 -4.57
CA GLU A 173 4.32 -23.29 -4.02
C GLU A 173 3.12 -22.48 -4.62
N GLY A 174 3.34 -21.80 -5.74
CA GLY A 174 2.34 -20.92 -6.35
C GLY A 174 1.02 -21.62 -6.74
N SER A 175 1.06 -22.94 -7.04
CA SER A 175 -0.15 -23.74 -7.27
C SER A 175 -0.96 -23.97 -6.01
N ASP A 176 -0.31 -24.10 -4.86
CA ASP A 176 -0.98 -24.28 -3.58
C ASP A 176 -1.55 -22.95 -3.07
N TYR A 177 -0.79 -21.87 -3.22
CA TYR A 177 -1.30 -20.52 -2.98
C TYR A 177 -2.51 -20.19 -3.86
N TYR A 178 -2.49 -20.53 -5.15
CA TYR A 178 -3.64 -20.32 -6.02
C TYR A 178 -4.87 -21.11 -5.55
N ARG A 179 -4.68 -22.32 -5.05
CA ARG A 179 -5.77 -23.12 -4.48
C ARG A 179 -6.35 -22.46 -3.23
N TYR A 180 -5.47 -21.97 -2.35
CA TYR A 180 -5.87 -21.17 -1.19
C TYR A 180 -6.69 -19.94 -1.61
N LEU A 181 -6.22 -19.13 -2.56
CA LEU A 181 -6.96 -17.96 -3.06
C LEU A 181 -8.33 -18.31 -3.61
N VAL A 182 -8.44 -19.41 -4.35
CA VAL A 182 -9.75 -19.87 -4.89
C VAL A 182 -10.69 -20.24 -3.75
N GLN A 183 -10.21 -20.91 -2.73
CA GLN A 183 -11.00 -21.25 -1.54
C GLN A 183 -11.40 -19.99 -0.77
N ALA A 184 -10.49 -19.10 -0.50
CA ALA A 184 -10.72 -17.84 0.20
C ALA A 184 -11.77 -16.95 -0.50
N VAL A 185 -11.68 -16.82 -1.83
CA VAL A 185 -12.61 -15.97 -2.60
C VAL A 185 -13.99 -16.64 -2.80
N THR A 186 -14.04 -17.97 -2.92
CA THR A 186 -15.29 -18.66 -3.26
C THR A 186 -16.01 -19.30 -2.07
N GLY A 187 -15.34 -19.43 -0.93
CA GLY A 187 -15.82 -20.21 0.22
C GLY A 187 -16.01 -21.70 -0.10
N SER A 188 -15.33 -22.23 -1.13
CA SER A 188 -15.54 -23.58 -1.62
C SER A 188 -14.26 -24.41 -1.55
N GLU A 189 -14.35 -25.60 -0.98
CA GLU A 189 -13.27 -26.59 -0.96
C GLU A 189 -13.02 -27.27 -2.33
N LYS A 190 -13.79 -26.90 -3.36
CA LYS A 190 -13.62 -27.46 -4.70
C LYS A 190 -12.32 -26.98 -5.33
N SER A 191 -11.63 -27.89 -6.01
CA SER A 191 -10.47 -27.51 -6.80
C SER A 191 -10.84 -26.54 -7.94
N PRO A 192 -9.89 -25.72 -8.43
CA PRO A 192 -10.12 -24.85 -9.59
C PRO A 192 -10.72 -25.60 -10.81
N ALA A 193 -10.25 -26.80 -11.09
CA ALA A 193 -10.78 -27.64 -12.18
C ALA A 193 -12.24 -28.05 -11.96
N GLN A 194 -12.65 -28.28 -10.71
CA GLN A 194 -14.04 -28.63 -10.37
C GLN A 194 -14.97 -27.41 -10.40
N LEU A 195 -14.44 -26.20 -10.21
CA LEU A 195 -15.21 -24.96 -10.32
C LEU A 195 -15.37 -24.52 -11.77
N GLN A 196 -14.45 -24.92 -12.65
CA GLN A 196 -14.48 -24.60 -14.07
C GLN A 196 -15.36 -25.54 -14.90
N ALA A 197 -15.72 -26.71 -14.37
CA ALA A 197 -16.53 -27.73 -15.05
C ALA A 197 -18.02 -27.49 -14.86
#